data_9444e9bceba778a86ad4de5785fc17ed
#
_entry.id   9444e9bceba778a86ad4de5785fc17ed
#
_cell.length_a   1.000
_cell.length_b   1.000
_cell.length_c   1.000
_cell.angle_alpha   90.00
_cell.angle_beta   90.00
_cell.angle_gamma   90.00
#
_symmetry.space_group_name_H-M   'P 1'
#
loop_
_entity.id
_entity.type
_entity.pdbx_description
1 polymer ?
#
loop_
_entity_poly.entity_id
_entity_poly.type
_entity_poly.pdbx_seq_one_letter_code
_entity_poly.pdbx_strand_id
1 'polypeptide(L)'
;MAELIGIAKMAAESELLESKSLVQYFEIGARSILNRTTPNMPFQWTINPYRGCEFGCQYCYARYTHEFMGLEDGREFESKIYAKAAAPEILRRELRKIGRSDAIAIGTATDPYQPVERRFERTRAILEVFAQEKGRRVSITTKSDLVTRDLELLREVARRNVLAINITITTLNRRLARMMEPRAPRPDLRLGAVRALAEAGLHVGVFPNPILPMITDSAESLDALAAAAREAGAQYFGGGPLFLMPSAQKIFFPFLEERFPKLAPRYRAMFAHGAYLGAAYKEELRERVARIRQRHGLAAAPVEYHPELWEGEEQGTLFPLH
;
A
#
# COMPACT_ATOMS: atom_id res chain seq x y z
N MET A 1 -30.91 20.88 1.06
CA MET A 1 -29.62 20.20 1.18
C MET A 1 -29.91 18.75 1.52
N ALA A 2 -29.33 17.78 0.79
CA ALA A 2 -29.49 16.37 1.14
C ALA A 2 -28.85 16.08 2.51
N GLU A 3 -29.54 15.31 3.35
CA GLU A 3 -29.02 14.92 4.66
C GLU A 3 -27.81 14.01 4.48
N LEU A 4 -26.68 14.38 5.10
CA LEU A 4 -25.46 13.56 5.07
C LEU A 4 -25.65 12.31 5.93
N ILE A 5 -25.37 11.13 5.37
CA ILE A 5 -25.49 9.85 6.06
C ILE A 5 -24.17 9.09 6.11
N GLY A 6 -24.04 8.12 7.00
CA GLY A 6 -22.90 7.21 7.07
C GLY A 6 -21.56 7.92 7.22
N ILE A 7 -20.58 7.58 6.36
CA ILE A 7 -19.21 8.12 6.44
C ILE A 7 -19.14 9.61 6.08
N ALA A 8 -20.02 10.11 5.22
CA ALA A 8 -20.07 11.53 4.87
C ALA A 8 -20.47 12.38 6.09
N LYS A 9 -21.45 11.93 6.88
CA LYS A 9 -21.81 12.58 8.15
C LYS A 9 -20.65 12.55 9.14
N MET A 10 -20.01 11.40 9.32
CA MET A 10 -18.86 11.27 10.21
C MET A 10 -17.69 12.17 9.81
N ALA A 11 -17.45 12.34 8.50
CA ALA A 11 -16.40 13.23 8.01
C ALA A 11 -16.73 14.71 8.28
N ALA A 12 -17.98 15.12 8.07
CA ALA A 12 -18.42 16.49 8.33
C ALA A 12 -18.39 16.86 9.84
N GLU A 13 -18.62 15.87 10.70
CA GLU A 13 -18.58 16.01 12.17
C GLU A 13 -17.19 15.72 12.78
N SER A 14 -16.18 15.45 11.96
CA SER A 14 -14.82 15.12 12.43
C SER A 14 -14.14 16.32 13.07
N GLU A 15 -13.48 16.09 14.20
CA GLU A 15 -12.69 17.10 14.90
C GLU A 15 -11.43 17.43 14.14
N LEU A 16 -11.16 18.73 13.93
CA LEU A 16 -9.91 19.23 13.37
C LEU A 16 -8.82 19.15 14.44
N LEU A 17 -7.87 18.23 14.26
CA LEU A 17 -6.75 18.08 15.19
C LEU A 17 -5.62 19.08 14.93
N GLU A 18 -5.31 19.36 13.68
CA GLU A 18 -4.21 20.23 13.26
C GLU A 18 -4.40 20.72 11.82
N SER A 19 -3.86 21.89 11.52
CA SER A 19 -3.73 22.43 10.18
C SER A 19 -2.28 22.84 9.91
N LYS A 20 -1.70 22.33 8.82
CA LYS A 20 -0.48 22.84 8.19
C LYS A 20 -0.87 23.63 6.94
N SER A 21 0.06 24.38 6.36
CA SER A 21 -0.21 25.29 5.24
C SER A 21 -1.03 24.70 4.09
N LEU A 22 -0.93 23.38 3.85
CA LEU A 22 -1.60 22.69 2.74
C LEU A 22 -2.38 21.44 3.17
N VAL A 23 -2.35 21.04 4.43
CA VAL A 23 -2.95 19.79 4.93
C VAL A 23 -3.65 20.02 6.25
N GLN A 24 -4.87 19.52 6.35
CA GLN A 24 -5.66 19.48 7.56
C GLN A 24 -5.78 18.06 8.07
N TYR A 25 -5.65 17.85 9.36
CA TYR A 25 -5.76 16.57 10.01
C TYR A 25 -6.96 16.54 10.95
N PHE A 26 -7.77 15.50 10.77
CA PHE A 26 -9.00 15.30 11.52
C PHE A 26 -8.96 13.98 12.27
N GLU A 27 -9.64 13.90 13.38
CA GLU A 27 -9.99 12.61 13.98
C GLU A 27 -11.37 12.18 13.54
N ILE A 28 -11.50 10.95 13.04
CA ILE A 28 -12.76 10.38 12.59
C ILE A 28 -13.07 9.10 13.36
N GLY A 29 -14.30 8.97 13.85
CA GLY A 29 -14.78 7.73 14.43
C GLY A 29 -14.74 6.58 13.43
N ALA A 30 -14.52 5.37 13.91
CA ALA A 30 -14.54 4.16 13.08
C ALA A 30 -15.49 3.11 13.70
N ARG A 31 -16.39 2.55 12.86
CA ARG A 31 -17.21 1.40 13.25
C ARG A 31 -16.47 0.08 13.08
N SER A 32 -15.56 0.04 12.11
CA SER A 32 -14.73 -1.09 11.75
C SER A 32 -13.36 -0.63 11.27
N ILE A 33 -12.33 -1.41 11.57
CA ILE A 33 -10.97 -1.24 11.06
C ILE A 33 -10.69 -2.26 9.96
N LEU A 34 -11.19 -3.51 10.11
CA LEU A 34 -11.11 -4.55 9.09
C LEU A 34 -12.19 -4.30 8.01
N ASN A 35 -11.75 -4.21 6.77
CA ASN A 35 -12.66 -4.13 5.63
C ASN A 35 -12.48 -5.37 4.77
N ARG A 36 -13.58 -6.09 4.51
CA ARG A 36 -13.56 -7.27 3.65
C ARG A 36 -13.27 -6.89 2.21
N THR A 37 -12.47 -7.70 1.53
CA THR A 37 -12.14 -7.49 0.12
C THR A 37 -13.01 -8.37 -0.79
N THR A 38 -12.89 -8.12 -2.11
CA THR A 38 -13.50 -8.99 -3.10
C THR A 38 -12.73 -10.32 -3.22
N PRO A 39 -13.38 -11.42 -3.62
CA PRO A 39 -12.74 -12.74 -3.67
C PRO A 39 -11.48 -12.85 -4.53
N ASN A 40 -11.28 -11.94 -5.48
CA ASN A 40 -10.15 -11.96 -6.40
C ASN A 40 -8.87 -11.30 -5.84
N MET A 41 -8.91 -10.80 -4.60
CA MET A 41 -7.74 -10.20 -3.96
C MET A 41 -6.91 -11.27 -3.24
N PRO A 42 -5.56 -11.11 -3.19
CA PRO A 42 -4.69 -12.06 -2.50
C PRO A 42 -4.78 -11.98 -0.96
N PHE A 43 -5.67 -11.17 -0.44
CA PHE A 43 -5.96 -11.00 0.99
C PHE A 43 -7.46 -10.83 1.20
N GLN A 44 -7.96 -11.35 2.32
CA GLN A 44 -9.37 -11.31 2.67
C GLN A 44 -9.78 -10.00 3.34
N TRP A 45 -8.83 -9.36 4.01
CA TRP A 45 -9.09 -8.17 4.82
C TRP A 45 -8.09 -7.06 4.55
N THR A 46 -8.55 -5.82 4.70
CA THR A 46 -7.66 -4.65 4.66
C THR A 46 -7.81 -3.79 5.89
N ILE A 47 -6.70 -3.19 6.29
CA ILE A 47 -6.63 -2.16 7.32
C ILE A 47 -6.07 -0.89 6.72
N ASN A 48 -6.78 0.22 6.89
CA ASN A 48 -6.29 1.55 6.55
C ASN A 48 -6.40 2.44 7.80
N PRO A 49 -5.30 2.76 8.46
CA PRO A 49 -5.29 3.54 9.72
C PRO A 49 -5.82 4.96 9.54
N TYR A 50 -5.70 5.45 8.32
CA TYR A 50 -6.11 6.79 7.89
C TYR A 50 -7.07 6.72 6.72
N ARG A 51 -7.71 7.85 6.42
CA ARG A 51 -8.31 8.16 5.12
C ARG A 51 -7.59 9.37 4.54
N GLY A 52 -7.34 9.34 3.22
CA GLY A 52 -6.44 10.28 2.58
C GLY A 52 -4.98 9.89 2.73
N CYS A 53 -4.12 10.54 1.93
CA CYS A 53 -2.69 10.29 1.93
C CYS A 53 -1.92 11.52 1.47
N GLU A 54 -1.07 12.06 2.33
CA GLU A 54 -0.29 13.27 2.06
C GLU A 54 0.69 13.14 0.89
N PHE A 55 1.07 11.94 0.47
CA PHE A 55 2.05 11.75 -0.60
C PHE A 55 1.63 12.36 -1.94
N GLY A 56 0.32 12.49 -2.18
CA GLY A 56 -0.21 13.21 -3.33
C GLY A 56 0.17 12.60 -4.68
N CYS A 57 0.30 11.28 -4.75
CA CYS A 57 0.64 10.58 -5.99
C CYS A 57 -0.37 10.92 -7.10
N GLN A 58 0.13 11.32 -8.27
CA GLN A 58 -0.71 11.77 -9.38
C GLN A 58 -1.65 10.68 -9.90
N TYR A 59 -1.25 9.42 -9.81
CA TYR A 59 -1.95 8.24 -10.28
C TYR A 59 -2.78 7.53 -9.20
N CYS A 60 -2.90 8.08 -7.98
CA CYS A 60 -3.46 7.36 -6.84
C CYS A 60 -4.93 6.99 -7.07
N TYR A 61 -5.20 5.69 -7.16
CA TYR A 61 -6.56 5.19 -7.35
C TYR A 61 -7.45 5.40 -6.13
N ALA A 62 -6.86 5.47 -4.93
CA ALA A 62 -7.61 5.54 -3.67
C ALA A 62 -8.37 6.86 -3.46
N ARG A 63 -8.21 7.85 -4.36
CA ARG A 63 -8.93 9.12 -4.33
C ARG A 63 -10.45 8.96 -4.28
N TYR A 64 -10.99 7.89 -4.90
CA TYR A 64 -12.42 7.58 -4.83
C TYR A 64 -12.95 7.41 -3.40
N THR A 65 -12.09 7.09 -2.44
CA THR A 65 -12.50 6.89 -1.04
C THR A 65 -12.98 8.18 -0.36
N HIS A 66 -12.54 9.34 -0.86
CA HIS A 66 -13.01 10.65 -0.40
C HIS A 66 -14.38 11.02 -1.00
N GLU A 67 -14.71 10.54 -2.19
CA GLU A 67 -16.05 10.72 -2.77
C GLU A 67 -17.15 10.14 -1.86
N PHE A 68 -16.89 9.01 -1.19
CA PHE A 68 -17.82 8.45 -0.18
C PHE A 68 -17.97 9.33 1.06
N MET A 69 -17.09 10.28 1.27
CA MET A 69 -17.12 11.24 2.38
C MET A 69 -17.77 12.56 1.96
N GLY A 70 -18.30 12.66 0.74
CA GLY A 70 -18.87 13.88 0.19
C GLY A 70 -17.80 14.90 -0.24
N LEU A 71 -16.54 14.48 -0.42
CA LEU A 71 -15.43 15.30 -0.86
C LEU A 71 -15.18 15.00 -2.35
N GLU A 72 -15.64 15.91 -3.21
CA GLU A 72 -15.64 15.69 -4.67
C GLU A 72 -14.37 16.16 -5.38
N ASP A 73 -13.61 17.10 -4.77
CA ASP A 73 -12.31 17.50 -5.31
C ASP A 73 -11.29 16.39 -5.00
N GLY A 74 -10.79 15.74 -6.05
CA GLY A 74 -9.78 14.70 -5.92
C GLY A 74 -8.50 15.13 -5.20
N ARG A 75 -8.23 16.45 -5.08
CA ARG A 75 -7.09 17.01 -4.33
C ARG A 75 -7.33 17.03 -2.82
N GLU A 76 -8.57 16.92 -2.37
CA GLU A 76 -8.87 16.81 -0.94
C GLU A 76 -8.32 15.50 -0.35
N PHE A 77 -8.09 14.49 -1.19
CA PHE A 77 -7.46 13.23 -0.78
C PHE A 77 -6.07 13.41 -0.16
N GLU A 78 -5.30 14.38 -0.63
CA GLU A 78 -3.97 14.68 -0.10
C GLU A 78 -3.92 15.87 0.85
N SER A 79 -5.00 16.62 0.99
CA SER A 79 -5.06 17.82 1.84
C SER A 79 -5.95 17.66 3.07
N LYS A 80 -6.85 16.68 3.10
CA LYS A 80 -7.69 16.35 4.25
C LYS A 80 -7.44 14.91 4.68
N ILE A 81 -6.71 14.76 5.77
CA ILE A 81 -6.32 13.46 6.31
C ILE A 81 -7.10 13.15 7.57
N TYR A 82 -7.74 12.00 7.60
CA TYR A 82 -8.56 11.58 8.75
C TYR A 82 -7.90 10.40 9.45
N ALA A 83 -7.48 10.60 10.70
CA ALA A 83 -6.95 9.56 11.57
C ALA A 83 -8.12 8.81 12.23
N LYS A 84 -8.13 7.49 12.15
CA LYS A 84 -9.19 6.68 12.78
C LYS A 84 -8.99 6.60 14.29
N ALA A 85 -9.99 7.07 15.04
CA ALA A 85 -10.02 6.95 16.48
C ALA A 85 -10.25 5.49 16.92
N ALA A 86 -9.76 5.15 18.11
CA ALA A 86 -9.96 3.84 18.75
C ALA A 86 -9.64 2.62 17.86
N ALA A 87 -8.71 2.79 16.90
CA ALA A 87 -8.36 1.73 15.96
C ALA A 87 -7.87 0.44 16.63
N PRO A 88 -7.00 0.47 17.66
CA PRO A 88 -6.53 -0.73 18.35
C PRO A 88 -7.65 -1.51 19.05
N GLU A 89 -8.55 -0.83 19.76
CA GLU A 89 -9.65 -1.44 20.51
C GLU A 89 -10.65 -2.14 19.58
N ILE A 90 -10.96 -1.48 18.46
CA ILE A 90 -11.83 -2.02 17.43
C ILE A 90 -11.17 -3.24 16.80
N LEU A 91 -9.88 -3.14 16.44
CA LEU A 91 -9.13 -4.23 15.83
C LEU A 91 -9.08 -5.47 16.72
N ARG A 92 -8.77 -5.35 18.02
CA ARG A 92 -8.76 -6.49 18.96
C ARG A 92 -10.10 -7.21 18.99
N ARG A 93 -11.20 -6.47 18.94
CA ARG A 93 -12.55 -7.06 18.91
C ARG A 93 -12.85 -7.77 17.60
N GLU A 94 -12.41 -7.21 16.47
CA GLU A 94 -12.68 -7.74 15.13
C GLU A 94 -11.81 -8.96 14.81
N LEU A 95 -10.55 -8.99 15.23
CA LEU A 95 -9.67 -10.15 15.04
C LEU A 95 -10.22 -11.45 15.64
N ARG A 96 -11.03 -11.35 16.69
CA ARG A 96 -11.71 -12.54 17.29
C ARG A 96 -12.80 -13.13 16.39
N LYS A 97 -13.24 -12.41 15.35
CA LYS A 97 -14.35 -12.78 14.47
C LYS A 97 -13.90 -13.32 13.11
N ILE A 98 -12.62 -13.28 12.82
CA ILE A 98 -12.06 -13.71 11.54
C ILE A 98 -11.11 -14.91 11.75
N GLY A 99 -10.91 -15.70 10.69
CA GLY A 99 -9.98 -16.82 10.70
C GLY A 99 -8.54 -16.37 10.95
N ARG A 100 -7.76 -17.19 11.65
CA ARG A 100 -6.32 -16.90 11.86
C ARG A 100 -5.54 -16.94 10.55
N SER A 101 -5.92 -17.82 9.63
CA SER A 101 -5.32 -17.98 8.31
C SER A 101 -5.69 -16.85 7.32
N ASP A 102 -6.70 -16.03 7.65
CA ASP A 102 -7.11 -14.93 6.78
C ASP A 102 -5.97 -13.92 6.63
N ALA A 103 -5.60 -13.62 5.38
CA ALA A 103 -4.58 -12.64 5.09
C ALA A 103 -5.12 -11.21 5.23
N ILE A 104 -4.37 -10.38 5.92
CA ILE A 104 -4.70 -8.99 6.23
C ILE A 104 -3.66 -8.07 5.58
N ALA A 105 -4.10 -7.13 4.74
CA ALA A 105 -3.22 -6.14 4.12
C ALA A 105 -3.40 -4.75 4.77
N ILE A 106 -2.31 -4.13 5.19
CA ILE A 106 -2.28 -2.78 5.76
C ILE A 106 -1.77 -1.80 4.73
N GLY A 107 -2.50 -0.70 4.49
CA GLY A 107 -2.05 0.36 3.58
C GLY A 107 -2.50 0.18 2.13
N THR A 108 -3.72 -0.32 1.91
CA THR A 108 -4.26 -0.51 0.56
C THR A 108 -4.91 0.75 -0.04
N ALA A 109 -5.51 1.61 0.77
CA ALA A 109 -6.18 2.84 0.32
C ALA A 109 -5.63 4.13 0.96
N THR A 110 -4.55 4.01 1.71
CA THR A 110 -3.75 5.10 2.28
C THR A 110 -2.33 4.59 2.44
N ASP A 111 -1.35 5.47 2.59
CA ASP A 111 -0.04 5.00 3.07
C ASP A 111 -0.04 4.96 4.59
N PRO A 112 0.23 3.80 5.22
CA PRO A 112 0.18 3.65 6.67
C PRO A 112 1.31 4.42 7.37
N TYR A 113 2.40 4.73 6.67
CA TYR A 113 3.54 5.49 7.16
C TYR A 113 3.68 6.87 6.50
N GLN A 114 2.56 7.45 6.05
CA GLN A 114 2.54 8.84 5.58
C GLN A 114 3.00 9.83 6.68
N PRO A 115 3.37 11.08 6.35
CA PRO A 115 3.99 12.01 7.32
C PRO A 115 3.26 12.16 8.66
N VAL A 116 1.93 12.14 8.67
CA VAL A 116 1.13 12.28 9.90
C VAL A 116 1.36 11.15 10.89
N GLU A 117 1.78 9.96 10.43
CA GLU A 117 2.07 8.81 11.28
C GLU A 117 3.20 9.09 12.30
N ARG A 118 4.09 10.04 12.02
CA ARG A 118 5.11 10.50 12.98
C ARG A 118 4.51 11.08 14.28
N ARG A 119 3.26 11.52 14.23
CA ARG A 119 2.58 12.24 15.31
C ARG A 119 1.43 11.45 15.91
N PHE A 120 0.59 10.86 15.06
CA PHE A 120 -0.63 10.22 15.54
C PHE A 120 -0.47 8.72 15.77
N GLU A 121 0.59 8.10 15.26
CA GLU A 121 1.03 6.73 15.54
C GLU A 121 -0.07 5.66 15.42
N ARG A 122 -1.04 5.88 14.53
CA ARG A 122 -2.18 4.96 14.34
C ARG A 122 -1.76 3.61 13.77
N THR A 123 -0.75 3.60 12.88
CA THR A 123 -0.16 2.36 12.34
C THR A 123 0.60 1.63 13.42
N ARG A 124 1.43 2.34 14.19
CA ARG A 124 2.16 1.78 15.32
C ARG A 124 1.23 1.10 16.33
N ALA A 125 0.16 1.79 16.73
CA ALA A 125 -0.83 1.24 17.66
C ALA A 125 -1.55 -0.01 17.12
N ILE A 126 -1.79 -0.10 15.79
CA ILE A 126 -2.30 -1.30 15.12
C ILE A 126 -1.27 -2.44 15.18
N LEU A 127 0.01 -2.15 14.94
CA LEU A 127 1.09 -3.16 15.02
C LEU A 127 1.29 -3.68 16.44
N GLU A 128 1.11 -2.86 17.47
CA GLU A 128 1.13 -3.28 18.87
C GLU A 128 0.02 -4.30 19.19
N VAL A 129 -1.14 -4.22 18.51
CA VAL A 129 -2.16 -5.26 18.60
C VAL A 129 -1.65 -6.57 17.98
N PHE A 130 -1.04 -6.52 16.78
CA PHE A 130 -0.50 -7.72 16.15
C PHE A 130 0.69 -8.31 16.89
N ALA A 131 1.48 -7.52 17.61
CA ALA A 131 2.54 -8.02 18.48
C ALA A 131 2.01 -8.85 19.68
N GLN A 132 0.73 -8.70 20.03
CA GLN A 132 0.05 -9.50 21.04
C GLN A 132 -0.72 -10.70 20.46
N GLU A 133 -0.99 -10.69 19.16
CA GLU A 133 -1.64 -11.79 18.43
C GLU A 133 -0.62 -12.84 17.99
N LYS A 134 -1.10 -14.04 17.70
CA LYS A 134 -0.29 -15.14 17.14
C LYS A 134 -1.02 -15.80 15.98
N GLY A 135 -0.27 -16.30 15.00
CA GLY A 135 -0.81 -17.08 13.89
C GLY A 135 -1.56 -16.26 12.83
N ARG A 136 -1.35 -14.94 12.77
CA ARG A 136 -1.94 -14.07 11.73
C ARG A 136 -1.05 -13.97 10.50
N ARG A 137 -1.66 -13.69 9.36
CA ARG A 137 -0.97 -13.37 8.11
C ARG A 137 -1.16 -11.89 7.81
N VAL A 138 -0.10 -11.11 7.92
CA VAL A 138 -0.13 -9.65 7.81
C VAL A 138 0.82 -9.18 6.73
N SER A 139 0.38 -8.28 5.88
CA SER A 139 1.25 -7.57 4.94
C SER A 139 1.10 -6.07 5.10
N ILE A 140 2.21 -5.34 4.95
CA ILE A 140 2.26 -3.88 5.00
C ILE A 140 2.74 -3.39 3.65
N THR A 141 2.07 -2.38 3.07
CA THR A 141 2.51 -1.73 1.83
C THR A 141 2.71 -0.24 2.07
N THR A 142 3.91 0.26 1.81
CA THR A 142 4.24 1.67 2.02
C THR A 142 5.26 2.20 1.00
N LYS A 143 5.26 3.51 0.79
CA LYS A 143 6.31 4.28 0.09
C LYS A 143 7.27 4.98 1.06
N SER A 144 7.04 4.81 2.36
CA SER A 144 7.74 5.58 3.39
C SER A 144 8.95 4.84 3.95
N ASP A 145 10.03 5.57 4.13
CA ASP A 145 11.18 5.15 4.94
C ASP A 145 10.89 5.20 6.45
N LEU A 146 9.81 5.85 6.86
CA LEU A 146 9.38 5.93 8.27
C LEU A 146 9.09 4.54 8.88
N VAL A 147 8.81 3.52 8.04
CA VAL A 147 8.62 2.15 8.51
C VAL A 147 9.79 1.64 9.35
N THR A 148 11.00 2.16 9.14
CA THR A 148 12.20 1.80 9.91
C THR A 148 12.16 2.30 11.36
N ARG A 149 11.30 3.25 11.71
CA ARG A 149 11.06 3.66 13.10
C ARG A 149 10.58 2.48 13.96
N ASP A 150 9.82 1.59 13.36
CA ASP A 150 9.13 0.51 14.08
C ASP A 150 9.83 -0.86 13.94
N LEU A 151 11.12 -0.90 13.60
CA LEU A 151 11.89 -2.14 13.36
C LEU A 151 11.72 -3.17 14.49
N GLU A 152 11.89 -2.76 15.75
CA GLU A 152 11.78 -3.70 16.89
C GLU A 152 10.34 -4.23 17.03
N LEU A 153 9.35 -3.38 16.85
CA LEU A 153 7.95 -3.79 16.87
C LEU A 153 7.61 -4.75 15.71
N LEU A 154 8.12 -4.46 14.51
CA LEU A 154 7.93 -5.33 13.34
C LEU A 154 8.60 -6.70 13.55
N ARG A 155 9.76 -6.75 14.19
CA ARG A 155 10.40 -8.03 14.57
C ARG A 155 9.54 -8.82 15.56
N GLU A 156 8.98 -8.16 16.56
CA GLU A 156 8.08 -8.83 17.52
C GLU A 156 6.81 -9.35 16.84
N VAL A 157 6.22 -8.56 15.92
CA VAL A 157 5.09 -9.04 15.08
C VAL A 157 5.51 -10.27 14.26
N ALA A 158 6.69 -10.23 13.61
CA ALA A 158 7.17 -11.32 12.75
C ALA A 158 7.51 -12.61 13.51
N ARG A 159 7.90 -12.53 14.78
CA ARG A 159 8.14 -13.70 15.63
C ARG A 159 6.87 -14.48 15.94
N ARG A 160 5.71 -13.85 15.88
CA ARG A 160 4.40 -14.41 16.25
C ARG A 160 3.47 -14.62 15.07
N ASN A 161 3.70 -13.92 13.96
CA ASN A 161 2.82 -13.87 12.81
C ASN A 161 3.63 -13.93 11.51
N VAL A 162 3.03 -14.39 10.44
CA VAL A 162 3.62 -14.21 9.09
C VAL A 162 3.49 -12.75 8.71
N LEU A 163 4.62 -12.04 8.61
CA LEU A 163 4.68 -10.63 8.25
C LEU A 163 5.45 -10.44 6.94
N ALA A 164 4.86 -9.75 5.98
CA ALA A 164 5.51 -9.33 4.74
C ALA A 164 5.48 -7.80 4.61
N ILE A 165 6.60 -7.19 4.24
CA ILE A 165 6.70 -5.74 4.10
C ILE A 165 7.00 -5.40 2.64
N ASN A 166 6.11 -4.65 2.00
CA ASN A 166 6.18 -4.26 0.60
C ASN A 166 6.58 -2.78 0.51
N ILE A 167 7.80 -2.51 0.09
CA ILE A 167 8.23 -1.14 -0.18
C ILE A 167 7.95 -0.80 -1.64
N THR A 168 7.11 0.19 -1.86
CA THR A 168 6.77 0.63 -3.22
C THR A 168 7.82 1.59 -3.75
N ILE A 169 8.44 1.24 -4.89
CA ILE A 169 9.40 2.08 -5.61
C ILE A 169 9.04 2.04 -7.10
N THR A 170 8.40 3.08 -7.60
CA THR A 170 7.92 3.13 -9.00
C THR A 170 9.05 3.34 -10.02
N THR A 171 10.12 3.99 -9.61
CA THR A 171 11.29 4.29 -10.46
C THR A 171 12.49 4.69 -9.60
N LEU A 172 13.69 4.44 -10.10
CA LEU A 172 14.95 4.95 -9.51
C LEU A 172 15.24 6.40 -9.92
N ASN A 173 14.60 6.91 -10.97
CA ASN A 173 14.79 8.29 -11.42
C ASN A 173 14.15 9.26 -10.41
N ARG A 174 15.00 9.97 -9.66
CA ARG A 174 14.59 10.91 -8.60
C ARG A 174 13.70 12.05 -9.12
N ARG A 175 13.96 12.56 -10.34
CA ARG A 175 13.15 13.66 -10.93
C ARG A 175 11.75 13.15 -11.30
N LEU A 176 11.69 11.97 -11.92
CA LEU A 176 10.42 11.32 -12.25
C LEU A 176 9.64 10.95 -10.98
N ALA A 177 10.28 10.35 -9.99
CA ALA A 177 9.65 10.03 -8.71
C ALA A 177 9.05 11.29 -8.05
N ARG A 178 9.82 12.40 -7.99
CA ARG A 178 9.33 13.66 -7.41
C ARG A 178 8.16 14.26 -8.17
N MET A 179 8.13 14.09 -9.49
CA MET A 179 7.05 14.56 -10.34
C MET A 179 5.76 13.74 -10.12
N MET A 180 5.90 12.41 -10.04
CA MET A 180 4.77 11.48 -9.91
C MET A 180 4.24 11.37 -8.47
N GLU A 181 5.11 11.51 -7.48
CA GLU A 181 4.89 11.29 -6.04
C GLU A 181 5.49 12.45 -5.23
N PRO A 182 4.92 13.65 -5.34
CA PRO A 182 5.57 14.91 -4.96
C PRO A 182 5.98 15.01 -3.49
N ARG A 183 5.32 14.30 -2.59
CA ARG A 183 5.60 14.35 -1.14
C ARG A 183 6.05 13.00 -0.55
N ALA A 184 6.18 11.97 -1.38
CA ALA A 184 6.73 10.70 -0.94
C ALA A 184 8.27 10.76 -0.83
N PRO A 185 8.91 9.96 0.03
CA PRO A 185 10.35 9.85 0.13
C PRO A 185 11.01 9.49 -1.20
N ARG A 186 12.24 9.96 -1.40
CA ARG A 186 13.02 9.64 -2.61
C ARG A 186 13.29 8.12 -2.72
N PRO A 187 13.51 7.60 -3.94
CA PRO A 187 13.76 6.17 -4.17
C PRO A 187 14.96 5.62 -3.36
N ASP A 188 16.02 6.40 -3.21
CA ASP A 188 17.20 6.02 -2.42
C ASP A 188 16.90 5.83 -0.93
N LEU A 189 16.02 6.66 -0.35
CA LEU A 189 15.58 6.48 1.04
C LEU A 189 14.72 5.23 1.21
N ARG A 190 13.87 4.93 0.21
CA ARG A 190 13.06 3.71 0.20
C ARG A 190 13.93 2.45 0.07
N LEU A 191 14.99 2.48 -0.76
CA LEU A 191 15.98 1.40 -0.82
C LEU A 191 16.75 1.26 0.49
N GLY A 192 17.08 2.37 1.15
CA GLY A 192 17.64 2.36 2.51
C GLY A 192 16.72 1.67 3.52
N ALA A 193 15.39 1.92 3.42
CA ALA A 193 14.42 1.21 4.26
C ALA A 193 14.35 -0.28 3.95
N VAL A 194 14.43 -0.69 2.67
CA VAL A 194 14.52 -2.12 2.28
C VAL A 194 15.73 -2.76 2.95
N ARG A 195 16.90 -2.12 2.88
CA ARG A 195 18.14 -2.63 3.49
C ARG A 195 18.00 -2.77 5.00
N ALA A 196 17.53 -1.75 5.70
CA ALA A 196 17.36 -1.79 7.14
C ALA A 196 16.38 -2.90 7.60
N LEU A 197 15.28 -3.09 6.86
CA LEU A 197 14.31 -4.16 7.12
C LEU A 197 14.93 -5.55 6.88
N ALA A 198 15.67 -5.72 5.79
CA ALA A 198 16.35 -6.99 5.47
C ALA A 198 17.43 -7.35 6.50
N GLU A 199 18.27 -6.37 6.90
CA GLU A 199 19.29 -6.52 7.93
C GLU A 199 18.70 -6.85 9.31
N ALA A 200 17.47 -6.37 9.57
CA ALA A 200 16.70 -6.73 10.78
C ALA A 200 16.08 -8.14 10.72
N GLY A 201 16.31 -8.91 9.63
CA GLY A 201 15.78 -10.25 9.44
C GLY A 201 14.30 -10.30 9.04
N LEU A 202 13.74 -9.18 8.57
CA LEU A 202 12.34 -9.09 8.16
C LEU A 202 12.14 -9.48 6.69
N HIS A 203 10.99 -10.04 6.37
CA HIS A 203 10.60 -10.38 5.00
C HIS A 203 10.17 -9.14 4.25
N VAL A 204 11.03 -8.63 3.37
CA VAL A 204 10.81 -7.40 2.61
C VAL A 204 10.92 -7.64 1.11
N GLY A 205 10.04 -6.99 0.35
CA GLY A 205 10.08 -6.96 -1.10
C GLY A 205 9.87 -5.57 -1.66
N VAL A 206 10.19 -5.41 -2.94
CA VAL A 206 10.00 -4.16 -3.68
C VAL A 206 8.88 -4.32 -4.70
N PHE A 207 7.93 -3.39 -4.65
CA PHE A 207 6.81 -3.31 -5.57
C PHE A 207 6.92 -2.05 -6.46
N PRO A 208 7.24 -2.19 -7.77
CA PRO A 208 7.15 -1.10 -8.75
C PRO A 208 5.69 -0.75 -9.07
N ASN A 209 4.88 -0.43 -8.06
CA ASN A 209 3.43 -0.22 -8.21
C ASN A 209 3.04 1.27 -8.14
N PRO A 210 2.25 1.71 -9.15
CA PRO A 210 1.93 1.02 -10.40
C PRO A 210 3.07 1.13 -11.42
N ILE A 211 3.13 0.17 -12.35
CA ILE A 211 3.98 0.29 -13.54
C ILE A 211 3.19 1.11 -14.58
N LEU A 212 3.78 2.24 -15.01
CA LEU A 212 3.14 3.18 -15.92
C LEU A 212 3.60 2.93 -17.36
N PRO A 213 2.67 2.65 -18.31
CA PRO A 213 3.01 2.43 -19.71
C PRO A 213 3.87 3.55 -20.29
N MET A 214 4.95 3.21 -20.99
CA MET A 214 5.87 4.15 -21.66
C MET A 214 6.56 5.19 -20.74
N ILE A 215 6.38 5.08 -19.42
CA ILE A 215 7.01 5.98 -18.43
C ILE A 215 7.94 5.20 -17.50
N THR A 216 7.47 4.09 -16.92
CA THR A 216 8.28 3.28 -15.97
C THR A 216 8.35 1.80 -16.35
N ASP A 217 7.77 1.40 -17.48
CA ASP A 217 7.59 0.00 -17.90
C ASP A 217 8.71 -0.54 -18.80
N SER A 218 9.75 0.25 -19.12
CA SER A 218 10.85 -0.25 -19.95
C SER A 218 11.60 -1.39 -19.23
N ALA A 219 12.10 -2.34 -20.02
CA ALA A 219 12.85 -3.47 -19.50
C ALA A 219 14.09 -3.00 -18.70
N GLU A 220 14.79 -1.99 -19.21
CA GLU A 220 15.98 -1.42 -18.57
C GLU A 220 15.66 -0.77 -17.22
N SER A 221 14.54 -0.03 -17.16
CA SER A 221 14.12 0.64 -15.91
C SER A 221 13.72 -0.37 -14.83
N LEU A 222 12.96 -1.40 -15.21
CA LEU A 222 12.50 -2.44 -14.29
C LEU A 222 13.66 -3.36 -13.87
N ASP A 223 14.60 -3.68 -14.79
CA ASP A 223 15.79 -4.48 -14.50
C ASP A 223 16.72 -3.77 -13.52
N ALA A 224 17.00 -2.49 -13.75
CA ALA A 224 17.80 -1.68 -12.84
C ALA A 224 17.17 -1.59 -11.44
N LEU A 225 15.83 -1.45 -11.37
CA LEU A 225 15.11 -1.42 -10.10
C LEU A 225 15.18 -2.78 -9.38
N ALA A 226 15.03 -3.89 -10.11
CA ALA A 226 15.14 -5.23 -9.54
C ALA A 226 16.56 -5.53 -9.03
N ALA A 227 17.59 -5.10 -9.77
CA ALA A 227 18.99 -5.18 -9.34
C ALA A 227 19.22 -4.41 -8.02
N ALA A 228 18.79 -3.14 -7.97
CA ALA A 228 18.91 -2.32 -6.77
C ALA A 228 18.09 -2.88 -5.58
N ALA A 229 16.91 -3.44 -5.83
CA ALA A 229 16.12 -4.11 -4.82
C ALA A 229 16.85 -5.33 -4.24
N ARG A 230 17.45 -6.17 -5.10
CA ARG A 230 18.23 -7.34 -4.70
C ARG A 230 19.46 -6.94 -3.88
N GLU A 231 20.20 -5.93 -4.32
CA GLU A 231 21.35 -5.37 -3.60
C GLU A 231 20.97 -4.84 -2.21
N ALA A 232 19.78 -4.24 -2.09
CA ALA A 232 19.24 -3.78 -0.81
C ALA A 232 18.70 -4.93 0.07
N GLY A 233 18.74 -6.19 -0.38
CA GLY A 233 18.30 -7.35 0.41
C GLY A 233 16.84 -7.73 0.24
N ALA A 234 16.13 -7.17 -0.75
CA ALA A 234 14.78 -7.62 -1.06
C ALA A 234 14.76 -9.10 -1.45
N GLN A 235 13.75 -9.82 -1.01
CA GLN A 235 13.57 -11.26 -1.26
C GLN A 235 12.59 -11.52 -2.41
N TYR A 236 11.68 -10.61 -2.65
CA TYR A 236 10.69 -10.72 -3.73
C TYR A 236 10.48 -9.38 -4.43
N PHE A 237 10.05 -9.50 -5.69
CA PHE A 237 9.82 -8.35 -6.56
C PHE A 237 8.59 -8.63 -7.42
N GLY A 238 7.61 -7.76 -7.39
CA GLY A 238 6.40 -7.92 -8.17
C GLY A 238 5.65 -6.62 -8.32
N GLY A 239 5.07 -6.42 -9.49
CA GLY A 239 4.32 -5.20 -9.78
C GLY A 239 3.22 -5.44 -10.80
N GLY A 240 2.22 -4.61 -10.71
CA GLY A 240 1.10 -4.59 -11.63
C GLY A 240 1.01 -3.29 -12.43
N PRO A 241 0.30 -3.34 -13.56
CA PRO A 241 0.08 -2.17 -14.39
C PRO A 241 -0.78 -1.13 -13.70
N LEU A 242 -0.62 0.11 -14.13
CA LEU A 242 -1.49 1.22 -13.76
C LEU A 242 -2.95 0.86 -14.01
N PHE A 243 -3.82 1.21 -13.06
CA PHE A 243 -5.24 1.33 -13.28
C PHE A 243 -5.73 2.69 -12.76
N LEU A 244 -6.69 3.28 -13.45
CA LEU A 244 -7.17 4.64 -13.21
C LEU A 244 -8.68 4.63 -12.98
N MET A 245 -9.10 4.69 -11.73
CA MET A 245 -10.50 4.95 -11.39
C MET A 245 -10.89 6.36 -11.85
N PRO A 246 -12.17 6.65 -12.08
CA PRO A 246 -12.61 7.96 -12.59
C PRO A 246 -12.08 9.16 -11.80
N SER A 247 -12.06 9.08 -10.46
CA SER A 247 -11.46 10.11 -9.60
C SER A 247 -9.96 10.31 -9.83
N ALA A 248 -9.22 9.24 -10.08
CA ALA A 248 -7.80 9.31 -10.42
C ALA A 248 -7.58 9.89 -11.82
N GLN A 249 -8.44 9.60 -12.79
CA GLN A 249 -8.36 10.16 -14.15
C GLN A 249 -8.46 11.68 -14.16
N LYS A 250 -9.32 12.26 -13.30
CA LYS A 250 -9.51 13.71 -13.16
C LYS A 250 -8.21 14.44 -12.78
N ILE A 251 -7.30 13.78 -12.10
CA ILE A 251 -6.00 14.32 -11.68
C ILE A 251 -4.90 13.91 -12.66
N PHE A 252 -4.89 12.66 -13.09
CA PHE A 252 -3.79 12.10 -13.85
C PHE A 252 -3.74 12.59 -15.30
N PHE A 253 -4.89 12.77 -15.97
CA PHE A 253 -4.89 13.25 -17.35
C PHE A 253 -4.42 14.70 -17.50
N PRO A 254 -4.87 15.68 -16.70
CA PRO A 254 -4.27 17.01 -16.72
C PRO A 254 -2.76 17.02 -16.43
N PHE A 255 -2.34 16.19 -15.47
CA PHE A 255 -0.91 16.01 -15.19
C PHE A 255 -0.14 15.47 -16.40
N LEU A 256 -0.67 14.47 -17.12
CA LEU A 256 -0.06 13.95 -18.34
C LEU A 256 0.01 15.00 -19.46
N GLU A 257 -1.03 15.78 -19.64
CA GLU A 257 -1.08 16.85 -20.66
C GLU A 257 -0.02 17.91 -20.40
N GLU A 258 0.20 18.25 -19.14
CA GLU A 258 1.23 19.22 -18.75
C GLU A 258 2.66 18.64 -18.87
N ARG A 259 2.89 17.43 -18.36
CA ARG A 259 4.23 16.88 -18.17
C ARG A 259 4.67 15.91 -19.27
N PHE A 260 3.72 15.25 -19.92
CA PHE A 260 3.94 14.24 -20.96
C PHE A 260 2.98 14.43 -22.15
N PRO A 261 2.95 15.62 -22.79
CA PRO A 261 1.92 15.94 -23.79
C PRO A 261 1.90 14.96 -24.97
N LYS A 262 3.05 14.37 -25.34
CA LYS A 262 3.12 13.37 -26.40
C LYS A 262 2.51 12.03 -26.03
N LEU A 263 2.40 11.71 -24.73
CA LEU A 263 1.82 10.45 -24.23
C LEU A 263 0.34 10.59 -23.88
N ALA A 264 -0.14 11.78 -23.57
CA ALA A 264 -1.52 12.01 -23.14
C ALA A 264 -2.58 11.43 -24.09
N PRO A 265 -2.51 11.58 -25.43
CA PRO A 265 -3.48 10.97 -26.32
C PRO A 265 -3.47 9.44 -26.26
N ARG A 266 -2.29 8.81 -26.12
CA ARG A 266 -2.16 7.35 -26.01
C ARG A 266 -2.79 6.85 -24.72
N TYR A 267 -2.55 7.51 -23.60
CA TYR A 267 -3.17 7.15 -22.32
C TYR A 267 -4.70 7.29 -22.37
N ARG A 268 -5.23 8.36 -22.97
CA ARG A 268 -6.67 8.50 -23.17
C ARG A 268 -7.26 7.34 -23.97
N ALA A 269 -6.59 6.90 -25.04
CA ALA A 269 -7.02 5.74 -25.83
C ALA A 269 -6.94 4.44 -25.02
N MET A 270 -5.88 4.23 -24.23
CA MET A 270 -5.71 3.01 -23.41
C MET A 270 -6.79 2.89 -22.31
N PHE A 271 -7.30 3.99 -21.80
CA PHE A 271 -8.32 4.03 -20.75
C PHE A 271 -9.71 4.47 -21.24
N ALA A 272 -9.94 4.52 -22.54
CA ALA A 272 -11.22 4.95 -23.12
C ALA A 272 -12.41 4.06 -22.72
N HIS A 273 -12.15 2.78 -22.44
CA HIS A 273 -13.17 1.78 -22.13
C HIS A 273 -13.22 1.38 -20.63
N GLY A 274 -12.58 2.15 -19.76
CA GLY A 274 -12.65 1.90 -18.31
C GLY A 274 -11.36 2.15 -17.56
N ALA A 275 -11.31 1.65 -16.34
CA ALA A 275 -10.23 1.88 -15.40
C ALA A 275 -8.98 1.01 -15.64
N TYR A 276 -9.07 -0.03 -16.44
CA TYR A 276 -8.03 -1.05 -16.57
C TYR A 276 -7.44 -1.11 -17.97
N LEU A 277 -6.16 -1.38 -18.05
CA LEU A 277 -5.44 -1.63 -19.30
C LEU A 277 -5.87 -2.95 -19.96
N GLY A 278 -5.70 -3.03 -21.26
CA GLY A 278 -6.05 -4.21 -22.05
C GLY A 278 -5.27 -5.50 -21.64
N ALA A 279 -5.85 -6.65 -21.90
CA ALA A 279 -5.30 -7.95 -21.50
C ALA A 279 -3.91 -8.22 -22.10
N ALA A 280 -3.70 -7.89 -23.38
CA ALA A 280 -2.43 -8.09 -24.08
C ALA A 280 -1.28 -7.33 -23.39
N TYR A 281 -1.47 -6.05 -23.05
CA TYR A 281 -0.46 -5.27 -22.35
C TYR A 281 -0.18 -5.84 -20.93
N LYS A 282 -1.21 -6.24 -20.22
CA LYS A 282 -1.06 -6.85 -18.88
C LYS A 282 -0.23 -8.13 -18.93
N GLU A 283 -0.47 -8.96 -19.93
CA GLU A 283 0.26 -10.21 -20.09
C GLU A 283 1.72 -9.97 -20.48
N GLU A 284 1.98 -9.09 -21.45
CA GLU A 284 3.36 -8.70 -21.83
C GLU A 284 4.15 -8.16 -20.64
N LEU A 285 3.50 -7.28 -19.85
CA LEU A 285 4.13 -6.70 -18.65
C LEU A 285 4.40 -7.79 -17.60
N ARG A 286 3.47 -8.69 -17.37
CA ARG A 286 3.62 -9.82 -16.44
C ARG A 286 4.82 -10.69 -16.81
N GLU A 287 4.96 -11.04 -18.09
CA GLU A 287 6.11 -11.82 -18.60
C GLU A 287 7.42 -11.04 -18.45
N ARG A 288 7.43 -9.75 -18.78
CA ARG A 288 8.61 -8.88 -18.62
C ARG A 288 9.07 -8.86 -17.18
N VAL A 289 8.18 -8.60 -16.23
CA VAL A 289 8.49 -8.60 -14.80
C VAL A 289 8.96 -9.98 -14.33
N ALA A 290 8.36 -11.06 -14.81
CA ALA A 290 8.74 -12.42 -14.47
C ALA A 290 10.17 -12.76 -14.92
N ARG A 291 10.54 -12.43 -16.17
CA ARG A 291 11.92 -12.64 -16.68
C ARG A 291 12.95 -11.85 -15.90
N ILE A 292 12.65 -10.58 -15.59
CA ILE A 292 13.56 -9.70 -14.80
C ILE A 292 13.73 -10.28 -13.39
N ARG A 293 12.66 -10.61 -12.72
CA ARG A 293 12.67 -11.21 -11.39
C ARG A 293 13.51 -12.48 -11.32
N GLN A 294 13.32 -13.38 -12.29
CA GLN A 294 14.10 -14.61 -12.39
C GLN A 294 15.61 -14.34 -12.57
N ARG A 295 15.97 -13.37 -13.40
CA ARG A 295 17.37 -12.95 -13.62
C ARG A 295 18.05 -12.53 -12.32
N HIS A 296 17.34 -11.83 -11.45
CA HIS A 296 17.88 -11.33 -10.18
C HIS A 296 17.66 -12.29 -8.99
N GLY A 297 17.12 -13.50 -9.21
CA GLY A 297 16.87 -14.47 -8.14
C GLY A 297 15.87 -13.98 -7.08
N LEU A 298 14.87 -13.18 -7.50
CA LEU A 298 13.82 -12.65 -6.62
C LEU A 298 12.57 -13.51 -6.74
N ALA A 299 11.87 -13.76 -5.63
CA ALA A 299 10.59 -14.46 -5.63
C ALA A 299 9.45 -13.59 -6.20
N ALA A 300 8.33 -14.22 -6.59
CA ALA A 300 7.15 -13.51 -7.09
C ALA A 300 6.30 -12.87 -5.99
N ALA A 301 6.34 -13.46 -4.83
CA ALA A 301 5.54 -13.09 -3.66
C ALA A 301 6.38 -13.37 -2.40
N PRO A 302 5.97 -12.87 -1.24
CA PRO A 302 6.61 -13.22 0.02
C PRO A 302 6.71 -14.73 0.17
N VAL A 303 7.90 -15.20 0.55
CA VAL A 303 8.09 -16.62 0.88
C VAL A 303 7.43 -16.88 2.22
N GLU A 304 6.63 -17.93 2.29
CA GLU A 304 6.05 -18.35 3.57
C GLU A 304 7.18 -18.84 4.51
N TYR A 305 7.10 -18.40 5.74
CA TYR A 305 7.98 -18.86 6.81
C TYR A 305 7.16 -19.25 8.04
N HIS A 306 7.75 -20.03 8.92
CA HIS A 306 7.13 -20.41 10.19
C HIS A 306 7.65 -19.47 11.28
N PRO A 307 6.83 -18.60 11.87
CA PRO A 307 7.25 -17.74 12.98
C PRO A 307 7.69 -18.56 14.20
N GLU A 308 8.66 -18.06 14.98
CA GLU A 308 9.20 -18.74 16.15
C GLU A 308 8.12 -19.11 17.20
N LEU A 309 7.16 -18.21 17.38
CA LEU A 309 6.08 -18.32 18.36
C LEU A 309 4.73 -18.61 17.70
N TRP A 310 4.75 -19.33 16.58
CA TRP A 310 3.55 -19.68 15.84
C TRP A 310 2.62 -20.57 16.65
N GLU A 311 1.37 -20.19 16.75
CA GLU A 311 0.24 -21.00 17.25
C GLU A 311 -0.86 -21.07 16.17
N GLY A 312 -0.47 -21.15 14.90
CA GLY A 312 -1.37 -21.50 13.81
C GLY A 312 -1.77 -22.97 13.94
N GLU A 313 -2.93 -23.34 13.42
CA GLU A 313 -3.29 -24.75 13.30
C GLU A 313 -2.13 -25.47 12.61
N GLU A 314 -1.44 -26.36 13.31
CA GLU A 314 -0.72 -27.43 12.67
C GLU A 314 -1.75 -28.12 11.78
N GLN A 315 -1.55 -28.12 10.46
CA GLN A 315 -2.25 -29.07 9.61
C GLN A 315 -1.85 -30.44 10.14
N GLY A 316 -2.63 -30.93 11.09
CA GLY A 316 -2.51 -32.31 11.51
C GLY A 316 -2.63 -33.14 10.24
N THR A 317 -1.62 -33.91 9.94
CA THR A 317 -1.65 -34.97 8.94
C THR A 317 -2.83 -35.87 9.28
N LEU A 318 -3.97 -35.59 8.63
CA LEU A 318 -5.24 -36.32 8.81
C LEU A 318 -5.22 -37.71 8.17
N PHE A 319 -4.03 -38.22 7.80
CA PHE A 319 -3.87 -39.61 7.35
C PHE A 319 -2.57 -40.19 7.91
N PRO A 320 -2.67 -41.08 8.91
CA PRO A 320 -1.56 -42.00 9.17
C PRO A 320 -1.40 -42.87 7.90
N LEU A 321 -0.22 -42.86 7.32
CA LEU A 321 0.18 -43.81 6.31
C LEU A 321 0.18 -45.20 6.97
N HIS A 322 -0.81 -46.03 6.61
CA HIS A 322 -0.75 -47.50 6.77
C HIS A 322 -0.29 -48.12 5.47
#